data_67e383bc174f3e161d288832f1f4acda
#
_entry.id   67e383bc174f3e161d288832f1f4acda
#
_cell.length_a   1.000
_cell.length_b   1.000
_cell.length_c   1.000
_cell.angle_alpha   90.00
_cell.angle_beta   90.00
_cell.angle_gamma   90.00
#
_symmetry.space_group_name_H-M   'P 1'
#
loop_
_entity.id
_entity.type
_entity.pdbx_description
1 polymer ?
#
loop_
_entity_poly.entity_id
_entity_poly.type
_entity_poly.pdbx_seq_one_letter_code
_entity_poly.pdbx_strand_id
1 'polypeptide(L)'
;MVFVNGKATTQAEISELATEIGVVLADYDTQLVTMTVAEEVAFAMENRGYTPEQIKERSAAVFKQVGLEGMENRKIPSLSGGQRQRLAIASVLATNPSILVLDEPTSSLDPEGTAELYRLVGALNKEYGITVVVIDHDLHAVLPYANRMALMVDGELRTDDVPEVTLRYMYDHKIYVDALPSIFTTYMRLEEAGFAFEKPWLSVAAAKEGLKA
;
A
#
# COMPACT_ATOMS: atom_id res chain seq x y z
N MET A 1 1.62 -9.85 20.12
CA MET A 1 0.20 -10.20 19.87
C MET A 1 -0.38 -9.14 18.96
N VAL A 2 -1.06 -9.53 17.90
CA VAL A 2 -1.66 -8.60 16.92
C VAL A 2 -3.17 -8.58 17.11
N PHE A 3 -3.78 -7.40 16.99
CA PHE A 3 -5.23 -7.21 17.08
C PHE A 3 -5.75 -6.59 15.78
N VAL A 4 -6.89 -7.07 15.31
CA VAL A 4 -7.63 -6.55 14.16
C VAL A 4 -9.02 -6.16 14.64
N ASN A 5 -9.37 -4.88 14.55
CA ASN A 5 -10.65 -4.35 15.04
C ASN A 5 -11.00 -4.83 16.47
N GLY A 6 -10.00 -4.87 17.36
CA GLY A 6 -10.14 -5.30 18.75
C GLY A 6 -10.14 -6.82 18.99
N LYS A 7 -10.07 -7.64 17.95
CA LYS A 7 -9.96 -9.11 18.05
C LYS A 7 -8.50 -9.55 17.98
N ALA A 8 -8.05 -10.38 18.91
CA ALA A 8 -6.71 -10.96 18.85
C ALA A 8 -6.63 -11.99 17.70
N THR A 9 -5.63 -11.84 16.83
CA THR A 9 -5.46 -12.74 15.66
C THR A 9 -5.19 -14.19 16.03
N THR A 10 -4.68 -14.45 17.24
CA THR A 10 -4.47 -15.81 17.77
C THR A 10 -5.75 -16.49 18.24
N GLN A 11 -6.86 -15.76 18.34
CA GLN A 11 -8.16 -16.26 18.83
C GLN A 11 -9.26 -16.18 17.76
N ALA A 12 -8.98 -15.53 16.64
CA ALA A 12 -9.93 -15.39 15.52
C ALA A 12 -9.71 -16.50 14.50
N GLU A 13 -10.80 -16.97 13.90
CA GLU A 13 -10.74 -17.86 12.75
C GLU A 13 -10.18 -17.11 11.53
N ILE A 14 -9.39 -17.80 10.69
CA ILE A 14 -8.81 -17.19 9.46
C ILE A 14 -9.91 -16.64 8.55
N SER A 15 -11.04 -17.34 8.45
CA SER A 15 -12.21 -16.91 7.68
C SER A 15 -12.79 -15.58 8.17
N GLU A 16 -12.82 -15.34 9.48
CA GLU A 16 -13.25 -14.07 10.06
C GLU A 16 -12.26 -12.94 9.74
N LEU A 17 -10.95 -13.19 9.93
CA LEU A 17 -9.92 -12.21 9.61
C LEU A 17 -9.92 -11.84 8.12
N ALA A 18 -10.14 -12.83 7.25
CA ALA A 18 -10.22 -12.62 5.81
C ALA A 18 -11.44 -11.76 5.39
N THR A 19 -12.44 -11.54 6.23
CA THR A 19 -13.52 -10.57 5.94
C THR A 19 -13.07 -9.13 6.18
N GLU A 20 -12.13 -8.92 7.08
CA GLU A 20 -11.68 -7.60 7.52
C GLU A 20 -10.40 -7.16 6.79
N ILE A 21 -9.53 -8.13 6.48
CA ILE A 21 -8.21 -7.88 5.90
C ILE A 21 -8.14 -8.47 4.50
N GLY A 22 -7.78 -7.62 3.53
CA GLY A 22 -7.37 -8.06 2.22
C GLY A 22 -5.85 -7.99 2.11
N VAL A 23 -5.22 -9.01 1.53
CA VAL A 23 -3.77 -9.08 1.38
C VAL A 23 -3.40 -9.26 -0.09
N VAL A 24 -2.50 -8.41 -0.59
CA VAL A 24 -1.86 -8.57 -1.89
C VAL A 24 -0.38 -8.87 -1.64
N LEU A 25 0.08 -10.01 -2.11
CA LEU A 25 1.46 -10.50 -1.93
C LEU A 25 2.41 -9.87 -2.95
N ALA A 26 3.70 -9.91 -2.67
CA ALA A 26 4.75 -9.44 -3.58
C ALA A 26 4.68 -10.13 -4.95
N ASP A 27 4.45 -11.43 -4.97
CA ASP A 27 4.14 -12.20 -6.20
C ASP A 27 2.61 -12.28 -6.40
N TYR A 28 2.02 -11.15 -6.78
CA TYR A 28 0.58 -11.05 -7.02
C TYR A 28 0.09 -11.91 -8.20
N ASP A 29 0.96 -12.28 -9.13
CA ASP A 29 0.60 -13.14 -10.27
C ASP A 29 0.16 -14.53 -9.79
N THR A 30 0.71 -15.02 -8.68
CA THR A 30 0.29 -16.31 -8.09
C THR A 30 -1.07 -16.27 -7.42
N GLN A 31 -1.60 -15.09 -7.15
CA GLN A 31 -2.94 -14.90 -6.59
C GLN A 31 -4.04 -14.91 -7.66
N LEU A 32 -3.69 -14.65 -8.94
CA LEU A 32 -4.63 -14.59 -10.04
C LEU A 32 -4.87 -16.01 -10.59
N VAL A 33 -6.06 -16.55 -10.35
CA VAL A 33 -6.36 -17.97 -10.57
C VAL A 33 -7.37 -18.23 -11.69
N THR A 34 -8.03 -17.18 -12.22
CA THR A 34 -9.05 -17.30 -13.26
C THR A 34 -8.55 -16.95 -14.66
N MET A 35 -9.42 -16.99 -15.66
CA MET A 35 -9.03 -16.71 -17.05
C MET A 35 -9.23 -15.25 -17.46
N THR A 36 -10.22 -14.58 -16.89
CA THR A 36 -10.62 -13.23 -17.26
C THR A 36 -10.67 -12.28 -16.07
N VAL A 37 -10.58 -10.99 -16.35
CA VAL A 37 -10.65 -9.92 -15.34
C VAL A 37 -11.96 -9.97 -14.54
N ALA A 38 -13.09 -10.20 -15.21
CA ALA A 38 -14.38 -10.27 -14.53
C ALA A 38 -14.49 -11.50 -13.62
N GLU A 39 -14.02 -12.67 -14.09
CA GLU A 39 -14.02 -13.90 -13.29
C GLU A 39 -13.16 -13.74 -12.03
N GLU A 40 -11.99 -13.09 -12.14
CA GLU A 40 -11.09 -12.90 -11.01
C GLU A 40 -11.72 -12.05 -9.90
N VAL A 41 -12.35 -10.95 -10.27
CA VAL A 41 -13.04 -10.09 -9.29
C VAL A 41 -14.28 -10.78 -8.70
N ALA A 42 -15.00 -11.56 -9.50
CA ALA A 42 -16.18 -12.30 -9.05
C ALA A 42 -15.83 -13.46 -8.11
N PHE A 43 -14.72 -14.14 -8.33
CA PHE A 43 -14.32 -15.38 -7.66
C PHE A 43 -14.36 -15.30 -6.12
N ALA A 44 -13.78 -14.23 -5.56
CA ALA A 44 -13.76 -14.04 -4.10
C ALA A 44 -15.17 -13.80 -3.52
N MET A 45 -16.04 -13.13 -4.27
CA MET A 45 -17.43 -12.86 -3.87
C MET A 45 -18.30 -14.11 -3.99
N GLU A 46 -18.11 -14.91 -5.05
CA GLU A 46 -18.83 -16.18 -5.23
C GLU A 46 -18.55 -17.15 -4.07
N ASN A 47 -17.27 -17.26 -3.67
CA ASN A 47 -16.87 -18.09 -2.53
C ASN A 47 -17.45 -17.61 -1.18
N ARG A 48 -17.94 -16.39 -1.11
CA ARG A 48 -18.61 -15.80 0.06
C ARG A 48 -20.14 -15.78 -0.06
N GLY A 49 -20.69 -16.37 -1.12
CA GLY A 49 -22.13 -16.51 -1.31
C GLY A 49 -22.85 -15.22 -1.71
N TYR A 50 -22.15 -14.26 -2.34
CA TYR A 50 -22.79 -13.07 -2.91
C TYR A 50 -23.74 -13.47 -4.04
N THR A 51 -24.88 -12.77 -4.17
CA THR A 51 -25.80 -13.00 -5.30
C THR A 51 -25.20 -12.44 -6.62
N PRO A 52 -25.66 -12.93 -7.79
CA PRO A 52 -25.21 -12.42 -9.08
C PRO A 52 -25.39 -10.90 -9.22
N GLU A 53 -26.46 -10.33 -8.67
CA GLU A 53 -26.74 -8.90 -8.68
C GLU A 53 -25.72 -8.13 -7.84
N GLN A 54 -25.41 -8.62 -6.64
CA GLN A 54 -24.38 -8.04 -5.76
C GLN A 54 -22.99 -8.09 -6.41
N ILE A 55 -22.65 -9.23 -7.04
CA ILE A 55 -21.38 -9.41 -7.77
C ILE A 55 -21.29 -8.39 -8.90
N LYS A 56 -22.33 -8.24 -9.72
CA LYS A 56 -22.36 -7.30 -10.84
C LYS A 56 -22.16 -5.85 -10.37
N GLU A 57 -22.92 -5.41 -9.37
CA GLU A 57 -22.85 -4.06 -8.83
C GLU A 57 -21.47 -3.78 -8.23
N ARG A 58 -20.99 -4.70 -7.39
CA ARG A 58 -19.73 -4.53 -6.68
C ARG A 58 -18.52 -4.59 -7.64
N SER A 59 -18.52 -5.48 -8.63
CA SER A 59 -17.47 -5.55 -9.66
C SER A 59 -17.35 -4.24 -10.42
N ALA A 60 -18.48 -3.66 -10.84
CA ALA A 60 -18.48 -2.37 -11.56
C ALA A 60 -17.86 -1.26 -10.70
N ALA A 61 -18.19 -1.19 -9.41
CA ALA A 61 -17.63 -0.23 -8.48
C ALA A 61 -16.11 -0.42 -8.32
N VAL A 62 -15.66 -1.66 -8.14
CA VAL A 62 -14.26 -2.00 -7.96
C VAL A 62 -13.43 -1.72 -9.22
N PHE A 63 -13.92 -2.07 -10.41
CA PHE A 63 -13.23 -1.75 -11.68
C PHE A 63 -12.99 -0.26 -11.83
N LYS A 64 -13.96 0.55 -11.45
CA LYS A 64 -13.82 2.01 -11.42
C LYS A 64 -12.76 2.47 -10.41
N GLN A 65 -12.77 1.91 -9.20
CA GLN A 65 -11.81 2.25 -8.15
C GLN A 65 -10.36 2.01 -8.58
N VAL A 66 -10.10 0.88 -9.29
CA VAL A 66 -8.75 0.50 -9.71
C VAL A 66 -8.39 0.91 -11.15
N GLY A 67 -9.30 1.56 -11.89
CA GLY A 67 -9.06 2.00 -13.27
C GLY A 67 -8.97 0.85 -14.28
N LEU A 68 -9.79 -0.19 -14.12
CA LEU A 68 -9.90 -1.34 -15.05
C LEU A 68 -11.24 -1.39 -15.78
N GLU A 69 -12.01 -0.31 -15.80
CA GLU A 69 -13.28 -0.23 -16.54
C GLU A 69 -13.08 -0.55 -18.03
N GLY A 70 -13.97 -1.35 -18.59
CA GLY A 70 -13.92 -1.79 -20.00
C GLY A 70 -12.91 -2.91 -20.28
N MET A 71 -12.27 -3.45 -19.24
CA MET A 71 -11.33 -4.57 -19.38
C MET A 71 -11.91 -5.92 -18.88
N GLU A 72 -13.17 -5.95 -18.49
CA GLU A 72 -13.84 -7.08 -17.82
C GLU A 72 -13.68 -8.40 -18.59
N ASN A 73 -13.80 -8.34 -19.91
CA ASN A 73 -13.71 -9.51 -20.80
C ASN A 73 -12.27 -9.84 -21.27
N ARG A 74 -11.27 -9.07 -20.82
CA ARG A 74 -9.87 -9.35 -21.20
C ARG A 74 -9.36 -10.58 -20.47
N LYS A 75 -8.52 -11.34 -21.16
CA LYS A 75 -7.78 -12.47 -20.57
C LYS A 75 -6.64 -11.91 -19.71
N ILE A 76 -6.45 -12.45 -18.51
CA ILE A 76 -5.41 -12.02 -17.57
C ILE A 76 -4.00 -12.03 -18.19
N PRO A 77 -3.59 -13.05 -18.99
CA PRO A 77 -2.27 -13.04 -19.63
C PRO A 77 -2.06 -11.92 -20.65
N SER A 78 -3.12 -11.24 -21.10
CA SER A 78 -3.02 -10.10 -22.04
C SER A 78 -2.82 -8.75 -21.35
N LEU A 79 -2.85 -8.71 -20.03
CA LEU A 79 -2.68 -7.50 -19.23
C LEU A 79 -1.19 -7.16 -19.04
N SER A 80 -0.88 -5.86 -18.93
CA SER A 80 0.45 -5.41 -18.47
C SER A 80 0.67 -5.78 -16.99
N GLY A 81 1.91 -5.73 -16.50
CA GLY A 81 2.24 -5.99 -15.09
C GLY A 81 1.43 -5.10 -14.14
N GLY A 82 1.40 -3.78 -14.37
CA GLY A 82 0.61 -2.85 -13.58
C GLY A 82 -0.91 -3.09 -13.65
N GLN A 83 -1.43 -3.57 -14.79
CA GLN A 83 -2.84 -3.96 -14.90
C GLN A 83 -3.14 -5.23 -14.11
N ARG A 84 -2.25 -6.24 -14.13
CA ARG A 84 -2.41 -7.46 -13.32
C ARG A 84 -2.35 -7.13 -11.83
N GLN A 85 -1.45 -6.27 -11.41
CA GLN A 85 -1.39 -5.84 -10.03
C GLN A 85 -2.66 -5.11 -9.59
N ARG A 86 -3.19 -4.18 -10.41
CA ARG A 86 -4.47 -3.53 -10.11
C ARG A 86 -5.62 -4.55 -10.08
N LEU A 87 -5.55 -5.61 -10.87
CA LEU A 87 -6.52 -6.71 -10.81
C LEU A 87 -6.41 -7.48 -9.49
N ALA A 88 -5.19 -7.80 -9.01
CA ALA A 88 -5.00 -8.43 -7.71
C ALA A 88 -5.54 -7.55 -6.56
N ILE A 89 -5.35 -6.24 -6.63
CA ILE A 89 -5.97 -5.30 -5.67
C ILE A 89 -7.50 -5.33 -5.82
N ALA A 90 -8.03 -5.35 -7.04
CA ALA A 90 -9.46 -5.39 -7.31
C ALA A 90 -10.13 -6.64 -6.74
N SER A 91 -9.53 -7.82 -6.95
CA SER A 91 -10.06 -9.09 -6.43
C SER A 91 -10.17 -9.08 -4.90
N VAL A 92 -9.20 -8.48 -4.23
CA VAL A 92 -9.22 -8.30 -2.77
C VAL A 92 -10.27 -7.28 -2.34
N LEU A 93 -10.34 -6.11 -3.00
CA LEU A 93 -11.30 -5.04 -2.70
C LEU A 93 -12.77 -5.46 -2.96
N ALA A 94 -13.00 -6.43 -3.83
CA ALA A 94 -14.34 -6.94 -4.14
C ALA A 94 -15.11 -7.39 -2.90
N THR A 95 -14.41 -7.93 -1.91
CA THR A 95 -15.01 -8.39 -0.64
C THR A 95 -15.18 -7.30 0.41
N ASN A 96 -14.87 -6.05 0.07
CA ASN A 96 -15.03 -4.87 0.93
C ASN A 96 -14.26 -4.93 2.27
N PRO A 97 -12.96 -5.24 2.26
CA PRO A 97 -12.18 -5.27 3.49
C PRO A 97 -12.03 -3.87 4.09
N SER A 98 -11.92 -3.79 5.42
CA SER A 98 -11.62 -2.53 6.12
C SER A 98 -10.11 -2.20 6.12
N ILE A 99 -9.28 -3.23 5.91
CA ILE A 99 -7.81 -3.14 5.89
C ILE A 99 -7.28 -3.80 4.61
N LEU A 100 -6.42 -3.09 3.89
CA LEU A 100 -5.68 -3.60 2.75
C LEU A 100 -4.18 -3.66 3.11
N VAL A 101 -3.59 -4.84 3.02
CA VAL A 101 -2.15 -5.07 3.21
C VAL A 101 -1.52 -5.32 1.86
N LEU A 102 -0.47 -4.57 1.54
CA LEU A 102 0.31 -4.69 0.32
C LEU A 102 1.74 -5.05 0.70
N ASP A 103 2.21 -6.22 0.25
CA ASP A 103 3.55 -6.71 0.52
C ASP A 103 4.44 -6.51 -0.70
N GLU A 104 5.45 -5.64 -0.59
CA GLU A 104 6.37 -5.21 -1.66
C GLU A 104 5.66 -4.90 -3.00
N PRO A 105 4.64 -4.06 -3.00
CA PRO A 105 3.76 -3.91 -4.17
C PRO A 105 4.46 -3.26 -5.37
N THR A 106 5.67 -2.72 -5.19
CA THR A 106 6.40 -2.01 -6.27
C THR A 106 7.53 -2.82 -6.88
N SER A 107 7.82 -4.02 -6.35
CA SER A 107 9.00 -4.82 -6.71
C SER A 107 9.13 -5.17 -8.20
N SER A 108 8.03 -5.22 -8.94
CA SER A 108 7.98 -5.56 -10.38
C SER A 108 7.50 -4.41 -11.28
N LEU A 109 7.42 -3.18 -10.74
CA LEU A 109 6.94 -2.01 -11.47
C LEU A 109 8.08 -1.10 -11.91
N ASP A 110 7.88 -0.42 -13.03
CA ASP A 110 8.67 0.73 -13.42
C ASP A 110 8.29 1.97 -12.57
N PRO A 111 9.07 3.07 -12.63
CA PRO A 111 8.78 4.26 -11.83
C PRO A 111 7.41 4.89 -12.10
N GLU A 112 6.87 4.79 -13.32
CA GLU A 112 5.55 5.31 -13.65
C GLU A 112 4.45 4.44 -13.03
N GLY A 113 4.56 3.11 -13.15
CA GLY A 113 3.67 2.16 -12.52
C GLY A 113 3.68 2.28 -10.99
N THR A 114 4.86 2.48 -10.38
CA THR A 114 4.99 2.75 -8.95
C THR A 114 4.21 4.01 -8.53
N ALA A 115 4.37 5.10 -9.27
CA ALA A 115 3.66 6.35 -8.97
C ALA A 115 2.14 6.21 -9.15
N GLU A 116 1.69 5.45 -10.15
CA GLU A 116 0.27 5.15 -10.36
C GLU A 116 -0.32 4.30 -9.24
N LEU A 117 0.44 3.28 -8.78
CA LEU A 117 0.03 2.43 -7.68
C LEU A 117 -0.16 3.24 -6.39
N TYR A 118 0.81 4.06 -6.00
CA TYR A 118 0.68 4.84 -4.78
C TYR A 118 -0.39 5.94 -4.86
N ARG A 119 -0.68 6.47 -6.07
CA ARG A 119 -1.85 7.34 -6.27
C ARG A 119 -3.16 6.58 -6.02
N LEU A 120 -3.27 5.35 -6.53
CA LEU A 120 -4.42 4.48 -6.25
C LEU A 120 -4.55 4.19 -4.76
N VAL A 121 -3.48 3.77 -4.10
CA VAL A 121 -3.44 3.50 -2.65
C VAL A 121 -3.88 4.72 -1.84
N GLY A 122 -3.36 5.91 -2.19
CA GLY A 122 -3.77 7.16 -1.56
C GLY A 122 -5.26 7.49 -1.74
N ALA A 123 -5.83 7.22 -2.92
CA ALA A 123 -7.25 7.39 -3.18
C ALA A 123 -8.10 6.38 -2.37
N LEU A 124 -7.69 5.11 -2.32
CA LEU A 124 -8.38 4.09 -1.52
C LEU A 124 -8.46 4.48 -0.03
N ASN A 125 -7.39 5.04 0.51
CA ASN A 125 -7.40 5.51 1.89
C ASN A 125 -8.26 6.77 2.08
N LYS A 126 -8.08 7.83 1.25
CA LYS A 126 -8.71 9.14 1.45
C LYS A 126 -10.18 9.17 1.06
N GLU A 127 -10.54 8.51 -0.04
CA GLU A 127 -11.89 8.59 -0.60
C GLU A 127 -12.80 7.45 -0.13
N TYR A 128 -12.22 6.26 0.12
CA TYR A 128 -12.98 5.08 0.51
C TYR A 128 -12.79 4.69 1.98
N GLY A 129 -11.90 5.38 2.71
CA GLY A 129 -11.69 5.14 4.14
C GLY A 129 -11.02 3.82 4.50
N ILE A 130 -10.39 3.15 3.52
CA ILE A 130 -9.70 1.88 3.73
C ILE A 130 -8.39 2.14 4.46
N THR A 131 -8.14 1.43 5.55
CA THR A 131 -6.82 1.43 6.18
C THR A 131 -5.84 0.66 5.30
N VAL A 132 -4.77 1.31 4.86
CA VAL A 132 -3.76 0.65 4.02
C VAL A 132 -2.47 0.46 4.80
N VAL A 133 -1.97 -0.76 4.82
CA VAL A 133 -0.65 -1.13 5.36
C VAL A 133 0.22 -1.53 4.18
N VAL A 134 1.34 -0.83 3.99
CA VAL A 134 2.31 -1.14 2.93
C VAL A 134 3.60 -1.62 3.58
N ILE A 135 4.12 -2.75 3.14
CA ILE A 135 5.45 -3.25 3.47
C ILE A 135 6.29 -3.00 2.22
N ASP A 136 7.23 -2.07 2.29
CA ASP A 136 8.08 -1.70 1.14
C ASP A 136 9.45 -1.24 1.63
N HIS A 137 10.45 -1.37 0.79
CA HIS A 137 11.81 -0.87 1.01
C HIS A 137 12.09 0.43 0.25
N ASP A 138 11.27 0.78 -0.76
CA ASP A 138 11.36 2.07 -1.47
C ASP A 138 10.57 3.17 -0.74
N LEU A 139 11.23 3.78 0.25
CA LEU A 139 10.63 4.87 1.04
C LEU A 139 10.30 6.11 0.21
N HIS A 140 11.02 6.38 -0.91
CA HIS A 140 10.78 7.56 -1.73
C HIS A 140 9.37 7.60 -2.30
N ALA A 141 8.89 6.44 -2.75
CA ALA A 141 7.60 6.34 -3.41
C ALA A 141 6.42 6.35 -2.43
N VAL A 142 6.56 5.73 -1.26
CA VAL A 142 5.48 5.57 -0.27
C VAL A 142 5.32 6.75 0.67
N LEU A 143 6.40 7.43 1.07
CA LEU A 143 6.36 8.49 2.08
C LEU A 143 5.38 9.63 1.80
N PRO A 144 5.16 10.09 0.55
CA PRO A 144 4.17 11.13 0.27
C PRO A 144 2.71 10.76 0.65
N TYR A 145 2.45 9.47 0.83
CA TYR A 145 1.12 8.92 1.14
C TYR A 145 1.03 8.38 2.57
N ALA A 146 2.18 8.13 3.23
CA ALA A 146 2.23 7.57 4.57
C ALA A 146 1.92 8.64 5.64
N ASN A 147 1.05 8.30 6.59
CA ASN A 147 0.79 9.12 7.76
C ASN A 147 1.34 8.49 9.06
N ARG A 148 1.80 7.25 8.99
CA ARG A 148 2.40 6.49 10.07
C ARG A 148 3.47 5.55 9.50
N MET A 149 4.56 5.37 10.22
CA MET A 149 5.67 4.51 9.81
C MET A 149 6.11 3.64 10.97
N ALA A 150 6.11 2.33 10.77
CA ALA A 150 6.59 1.35 11.73
C ALA A 150 7.93 0.78 11.24
N LEU A 151 8.95 0.78 12.09
CA LEU A 151 10.26 0.21 11.82
C LEU A 151 10.43 -1.12 12.56
N MET A 152 10.62 -2.18 11.79
CA MET A 152 10.97 -3.49 12.32
C MET A 152 12.46 -3.80 12.11
N VAL A 153 13.13 -4.29 13.15
CA VAL A 153 14.53 -4.73 13.12
C VAL A 153 14.62 -6.04 13.87
N ASP A 154 15.16 -7.06 13.23
CA ASP A 154 15.33 -8.40 13.84
C ASP A 154 14.03 -8.97 14.45
N GLY A 155 12.90 -8.75 13.80
CA GLY A 155 11.59 -9.22 14.26
C GLY A 155 10.96 -8.40 15.39
N GLU A 156 11.60 -7.31 15.82
CA GLU A 156 11.10 -6.41 16.86
C GLU A 156 10.67 -5.06 16.28
N LEU A 157 9.54 -4.54 16.76
CA LEU A 157 9.08 -3.20 16.45
C LEU A 157 9.92 -2.19 17.26
N ARG A 158 10.73 -1.38 16.57
CA ARG A 158 11.61 -0.38 17.18
C ARG A 158 10.96 0.98 17.33
N THR A 159 10.24 1.41 16.31
CA THR A 159 9.44 2.63 16.36
C THR A 159 8.12 2.43 15.62
N ASP A 160 7.12 3.24 15.97
CA ASP A 160 5.81 3.27 15.35
C ASP A 160 5.25 4.68 15.58
N ASP A 161 5.54 5.59 14.64
CA ASP A 161 5.24 7.02 14.78
C ASP A 161 5.00 7.65 13.40
N VAL A 162 4.88 8.97 13.33
CA VAL A 162 4.88 9.70 12.07
C VAL A 162 6.21 9.49 11.31
N PRO A 163 6.21 9.53 9.98
CA PRO A 163 7.40 9.21 9.18
C PRO A 163 8.67 9.98 9.60
N GLU A 164 8.52 11.26 9.91
CA GLU A 164 9.65 12.13 10.30
C GLU A 164 10.38 11.62 11.55
N VAL A 165 9.65 11.17 12.56
CA VAL A 165 10.20 10.65 13.82
C VAL A 165 10.91 9.32 13.57
N THR A 166 10.28 8.43 12.81
CA THR A 166 10.86 7.12 12.49
C THR A 166 12.11 7.25 11.63
N LEU A 167 12.11 8.12 10.61
CA LEU A 167 13.29 8.37 9.76
C LEU A 167 14.44 8.98 10.56
N ARG A 168 14.16 9.91 11.49
CA ARG A 168 15.16 10.46 12.40
C ARG A 168 15.75 9.38 13.28
N TYR A 169 14.93 8.51 13.84
CA TYR A 169 15.40 7.37 14.63
C TYR A 169 16.33 6.47 13.80
N MET A 170 15.98 6.15 12.57
CA MET A 170 16.83 5.36 11.65
C MET A 170 18.16 6.05 11.40
N TYR A 171 18.17 7.35 11.16
CA TYR A 171 19.39 8.15 10.90
C TYR A 171 20.31 8.18 12.13
N ASP A 172 19.77 8.50 13.31
CA ASP A 172 20.53 8.66 14.56
C ASP A 172 21.15 7.34 15.01
N HIS A 173 20.41 6.22 14.87
CA HIS A 173 20.86 4.88 15.29
C HIS A 173 21.60 4.11 14.17
N LYS A 174 21.78 4.71 12.98
CA LYS A 174 22.44 4.09 11.82
C LYS A 174 21.77 2.80 11.36
N ILE A 175 20.44 2.73 11.42
CA ILE A 175 19.64 1.58 11.02
C ILE A 175 19.13 1.80 9.59
N TYR A 176 19.39 0.87 8.68
CA TYR A 176 18.96 0.90 7.27
C TYR A 176 19.22 2.25 6.58
N VAL A 177 20.41 2.83 6.80
CA VAL A 177 20.76 4.21 6.35
C VAL A 177 20.65 4.34 4.83
N ASP A 178 20.91 3.26 4.09
CA ASP A 178 20.84 3.21 2.63
C ASP A 178 19.39 3.30 2.10
N ALA A 179 18.41 2.95 2.94
CA ALA A 179 16.99 3.09 2.62
C ALA A 179 16.45 4.50 2.86
N LEU A 180 17.20 5.36 3.58
CA LEU A 180 16.76 6.73 3.85
C LEU A 180 16.72 7.57 2.58
N PRO A 181 15.65 8.34 2.34
CA PRO A 181 15.61 9.29 1.23
C PRO A 181 16.78 10.26 1.26
N SER A 182 17.46 10.44 0.11
CA SER A 182 18.60 11.36 0.01
C SER A 182 18.24 12.79 0.40
N ILE A 183 17.00 13.20 0.15
CA ILE A 183 16.51 14.53 0.57
C ILE A 183 16.44 14.66 2.10
N PHE A 184 16.03 13.59 2.79
CA PHE A 184 15.97 13.55 4.23
C PHE A 184 17.38 13.51 4.85
N THR A 185 18.31 12.71 4.30
CA THR A 185 19.69 12.68 4.76
C THR A 185 20.42 14.01 4.53
N THR A 186 20.09 14.72 3.43
CA THR A 186 20.59 16.07 3.19
C THR A 186 20.07 17.06 4.24
N TYR A 187 18.79 17.01 4.57
CA TYR A 187 18.19 17.79 5.64
C TYR A 187 18.93 17.56 6.97
N MET A 188 19.14 16.30 7.37
CA MET A 188 19.83 15.95 8.62
C MET A 188 21.26 16.50 8.69
N ARG A 189 22.02 16.41 7.57
CA ARG A 189 23.38 16.94 7.51
C ARG A 189 23.43 18.47 7.60
N LEU A 190 22.48 19.16 7.03
CA LEU A 190 22.37 20.61 7.15
C LEU A 190 22.02 21.03 8.59
N GLU A 191 21.12 20.30 9.23
CA GLU A 191 20.79 20.51 10.65
C GLU A 191 22.02 20.29 11.55
N GLU A 192 22.81 19.24 11.33
CA GLU A 192 24.08 19.00 12.02
C GLU A 192 25.12 20.12 11.76
N ALA A 193 25.08 20.75 10.61
CA ALA A 193 25.92 21.90 10.26
C ALA A 193 25.42 23.23 10.85
N GLY A 194 24.33 23.23 11.63
CA GLY A 194 23.78 24.38 12.34
C GLY A 194 22.71 25.16 11.59
N PHE A 195 22.23 24.66 10.45
CA PHE A 195 21.07 25.25 9.78
C PHE A 195 19.78 24.82 10.48
N ALA A 196 18.83 25.72 10.64
CA ALA A 196 17.53 25.44 11.24
C ALA A 196 16.43 25.54 10.17
N PHE A 197 15.55 24.54 10.15
CA PHE A 197 14.41 24.50 9.24
C PHE A 197 13.14 24.22 10.05
N GLU A 198 12.01 24.70 9.56
CA GLU A 198 10.72 24.57 10.26
C GLU A 198 10.27 23.10 10.37
N LYS A 199 10.51 22.31 9.30
CA LYS A 199 10.08 20.90 9.20
C LYS A 199 11.13 20.05 8.47
N PRO A 200 11.21 18.76 8.79
CA PRO A 200 11.99 17.79 8.00
C PRO A 200 11.53 17.69 6.56
N TRP A 201 12.46 17.39 5.66
CA TRP A 201 12.15 17.26 4.24
C TRP A 201 11.92 15.78 3.86
N LEU A 202 10.68 15.44 3.60
CA LEU A 202 10.29 14.09 3.13
C LEU A 202 10.16 14.02 1.60
N SER A 203 10.23 15.17 0.92
CA SER A 203 10.15 15.27 -0.53
C SER A 203 10.93 16.46 -1.05
N VAL A 204 11.26 16.44 -2.34
CA VAL A 204 11.89 17.57 -3.03
C VAL A 204 11.01 18.83 -2.98
N ALA A 205 9.69 18.65 -3.01
CA ALA A 205 8.75 19.77 -2.87
C ALA A 205 8.88 20.44 -1.50
N ALA A 206 8.88 19.65 -0.42
CA ALA A 206 9.06 20.15 0.94
C ALA A 206 10.41 20.87 1.13
N ALA A 207 11.50 20.34 0.52
CA ALA A 207 12.81 21.00 0.55
C ALA A 207 12.80 22.35 -0.16
N LYS A 208 12.15 22.44 -1.34
CA LYS A 208 12.04 23.71 -2.09
C LYS A 208 11.27 24.78 -1.32
N GLU A 209 10.28 24.39 -0.52
CA GLU A 209 9.53 25.32 0.34
C GLU A 209 10.38 25.72 1.55
N GLY A 210 11.01 24.78 2.23
CA GLY A 210 11.84 25.04 3.41
C GLY A 210 13.11 25.84 3.14
N LEU A 211 13.63 25.84 1.91
CA LEU A 211 14.78 26.66 1.50
C LEU A 211 14.40 28.10 1.13
N LYS A 212 13.11 28.43 1.01
CA LYS A 212 12.65 29.80 0.70
C LYS A 212 12.29 30.59 1.95
N ALA A 213 12.09 29.90 3.07
CA ALA A 213 11.81 30.49 4.38
C ALA A 213 13.10 30.89 5.10
#